data_1f2d2f2bbf2773717a3eab57a933858f
#
_entry.id   1f2d2f2bbf2773717a3eab57a933858f
#
_cell.length_a   1.000
_cell.length_b   1.000
_cell.length_c   1.000
_cell.angle_alpha   90.00
_cell.angle_beta   90.00
_cell.angle_gamma   90.00
#
_symmetry.space_group_name_H-M   'P 1'
#
loop_
_entity.id
_entity.type
_entity.pdbx_description
1 polymer ?
#
loop_
_entity_poly.entity_id
_entity_poly.type
_entity_poly.pdbx_seq_one_letter_code
_entity_poly.pdbx_strand_id
1 'polypeptide(L)'
;MNHAPWWQSAVIYQVYLRSFQDSNGDGIGDIPGLIRRLDYLKWLGIDALWVSPFFCSPMADFGYDVSDHTDVDPVFGTLTDMDKLIQQARDRGIKIMVDFVAAHTSDRNSWFIESRSSRFHPKRDWYIWKDPKADGSLPNNWLGRFDGLPAWEWDETTEQYYLHSFLKEQPDINWRNPEARQALLNVLHFWLERGVEGIRVDAAYRAFKDPLFRDNPVNPNWRSGMEPSDRLLEVFSKNIPEIHDFNRTLRELADQHGDRLLMGEMYKSLEEIVQQYGTNHDGLHLPLNSELMSVHCQWNAEYIRDVVERYERLLPPGAWPNWTLGNHDKHRVASRIGKEKAKLATMLLLTLRGTPTLYYGEELGMEDTWIPAEQMQDPWEKKAPGIGVGRDPERSPMVWDRSPNAGFCQDSVLPWLPITHDYKSINVAVQKRDYRSFLWLTRALLHLRRQQPVLQLGDYLSLYSPSQLFCYRRFSETSALIVALNFSAEYQQWVLPEEFRNQSTVLLSTFMDRQGGQFGNLLELRGYEGVILQRISP
;
A
#
# COMPACT_ATOMS: atom_id res chain seq x y z
N MET A 1 0.18 -22.13 -24.20
CA MET A 1 0.85 -20.92 -23.72
C MET A 1 0.34 -20.67 -22.31
N ASN A 2 1.19 -20.77 -21.29
CA ASN A 2 0.79 -20.38 -19.94
C ASN A 2 0.57 -18.87 -19.96
N HIS A 3 -0.68 -18.43 -19.84
CA HIS A 3 -0.96 -17.01 -19.65
C HIS A 3 -0.40 -16.57 -18.31
N ALA A 4 0.37 -15.48 -18.31
CA ALA A 4 0.82 -14.86 -17.05
C ALA A 4 -0.42 -14.50 -16.19
N PRO A 5 -0.36 -14.71 -14.87
CA PRO A 5 -1.42 -14.29 -13.98
C PRO A 5 -1.75 -12.80 -14.16
N TRP A 6 -3.04 -12.43 -14.03
CA TRP A 6 -3.50 -11.07 -14.32
C TRP A 6 -2.75 -9.99 -13.53
N TRP A 7 -2.39 -10.29 -12.29
CA TRP A 7 -1.73 -9.35 -11.38
C TRP A 7 -0.29 -9.00 -11.79
N GLN A 8 0.39 -9.81 -12.60
CA GLN A 8 1.73 -9.48 -13.09
C GLN A 8 1.73 -8.30 -14.08
N SER A 9 0.69 -8.17 -14.88
CA SER A 9 0.56 -7.07 -15.85
C SER A 9 -0.23 -5.87 -15.31
N ALA A 10 -0.99 -6.07 -14.23
CA ALA A 10 -1.92 -5.10 -13.69
C ALA A 10 -1.22 -3.89 -13.03
N VAL A 11 -1.96 -2.81 -12.96
CA VAL A 11 -1.70 -1.67 -12.07
C VAL A 11 -2.79 -1.65 -11.00
N ILE A 12 -2.36 -1.72 -9.74
CA ILE A 12 -3.24 -1.65 -8.58
C ILE A 12 -3.41 -0.17 -8.19
N TYR A 13 -4.63 0.22 -7.84
CA TYR A 13 -4.93 1.54 -7.31
C TYR A 13 -5.56 1.40 -5.93
N GLN A 14 -4.90 1.91 -4.90
CA GLN A 14 -5.40 1.88 -3.54
C GLN A 14 -6.34 3.05 -3.29
N VAL A 15 -7.55 2.75 -2.80
CA VAL A 15 -8.53 3.70 -2.33
C VAL A 15 -8.66 3.64 -0.82
N TYR A 16 -8.44 4.77 -0.15
CA TYR A 16 -8.87 4.96 1.22
C TYR A 16 -10.34 5.39 1.17
N LEU A 17 -11.25 4.42 1.36
CA LEU A 17 -12.67 4.55 1.06
C LEU A 17 -13.30 5.78 1.71
N ARG A 18 -13.00 6.00 2.98
CA ARG A 18 -13.47 7.10 3.81
C ARG A 18 -13.20 8.50 3.23
N SER A 19 -12.17 8.61 2.38
CA SER A 19 -11.70 9.87 1.77
C SER A 19 -11.92 9.96 0.26
N PHE A 20 -12.60 8.99 -0.36
CA PHE A 20 -12.65 8.97 -1.81
C PHE A 20 -13.85 9.73 -2.38
N GLN A 21 -15.08 9.42 -1.95
CA GLN A 21 -16.31 10.12 -2.35
C GLN A 21 -17.44 9.85 -1.37
N ASP A 22 -17.97 10.89 -0.78
CA ASP A 22 -19.22 10.85 -0.02
C ASP A 22 -20.42 10.85 -0.98
N SER A 23 -21.37 9.97 -0.77
CA SER A 23 -22.58 9.88 -1.58
C SER A 23 -23.87 10.20 -0.82
N ASN A 24 -23.85 10.11 0.51
CA ASN A 24 -25.01 10.22 1.38
C ASN A 24 -25.08 11.57 2.13
N GLY A 25 -23.97 12.34 2.18
CA GLY A 25 -23.88 13.66 2.78
C GLY A 25 -23.58 13.64 4.26
N ASP A 26 -22.82 12.65 4.75
CA ASP A 26 -22.34 12.58 6.13
C ASP A 26 -20.89 13.06 6.33
N GLY A 27 -20.22 13.43 5.22
CA GLY A 27 -18.82 13.87 5.22
C GLY A 27 -17.80 12.75 5.18
N ILE A 28 -18.25 11.52 5.00
CA ILE A 28 -17.43 10.31 4.92
C ILE A 28 -17.63 9.64 3.57
N GLY A 29 -16.54 9.25 2.91
CA GLY A 29 -16.61 8.48 1.67
C GLY A 29 -17.18 7.08 1.89
N ASP A 30 -17.95 6.59 0.91
CA ASP A 30 -18.70 5.34 1.01
C ASP A 30 -18.63 4.49 -0.27
N ILE A 31 -19.13 3.25 -0.23
CA ILE A 31 -19.12 2.32 -1.36
C ILE A 31 -19.96 2.86 -2.53
N PRO A 32 -21.18 3.38 -2.33
CA PRO A 32 -21.95 4.00 -3.42
C PRO A 32 -21.21 5.19 -4.05
N GLY A 33 -20.49 5.99 -3.29
CA GLY A 33 -19.63 7.07 -3.76
C GLY A 33 -18.48 6.54 -4.63
N LEU A 34 -17.81 5.49 -4.19
CA LEU A 34 -16.78 4.81 -4.98
C LEU A 34 -17.34 4.29 -6.30
N ILE A 35 -18.53 3.69 -6.29
CA ILE A 35 -19.21 3.21 -7.51
C ILE A 35 -19.41 4.36 -8.52
N ARG A 36 -19.81 5.55 -8.07
CA ARG A 36 -19.96 6.74 -8.94
C ARG A 36 -18.64 7.16 -9.61
N ARG A 37 -17.50 6.78 -9.08
CA ARG A 37 -16.15 7.13 -9.59
C ARG A 37 -15.49 6.02 -10.40
N LEU A 38 -16.12 4.87 -10.60
CA LEU A 38 -15.55 3.76 -11.39
C LEU A 38 -15.25 4.15 -12.85
N ASP A 39 -16.06 5.02 -13.46
CA ASP A 39 -15.80 5.50 -14.83
C ASP A 39 -14.55 6.39 -14.92
N TYR A 40 -14.25 7.16 -13.86
CA TYR A 40 -12.98 7.88 -13.74
C TYR A 40 -11.79 6.92 -13.66
N LEU A 41 -11.89 5.89 -12.84
CA LEU A 41 -10.83 4.89 -12.66
C LEU A 41 -10.59 4.09 -13.95
N LYS A 42 -11.66 3.71 -14.65
CA LYS A 42 -11.55 3.12 -16.00
C LYS A 42 -10.89 4.05 -17.00
N TRP A 43 -11.29 5.34 -17.02
CA TRP A 43 -10.69 6.35 -17.88
C TRP A 43 -9.22 6.57 -17.57
N LEU A 44 -8.83 6.57 -16.30
CA LEU A 44 -7.44 6.68 -15.86
C LEU A 44 -6.61 5.50 -16.38
N GLY A 45 -7.16 4.28 -16.34
CA GLY A 45 -6.55 3.08 -16.90
C GLY A 45 -5.94 2.14 -15.85
N ILE A 46 -6.53 2.08 -14.64
CA ILE A 46 -6.15 1.09 -13.62
C ILE A 46 -6.77 -0.27 -13.92
N ASP A 47 -6.20 -1.35 -13.38
CA ASP A 47 -6.63 -2.73 -13.62
C ASP A 47 -7.24 -3.38 -12.37
N ALA A 48 -6.81 -2.97 -11.19
CA ALA A 48 -7.34 -3.47 -9.93
C ALA A 48 -7.49 -2.35 -8.90
N LEU A 49 -8.51 -2.46 -8.07
CA LEU A 49 -8.85 -1.51 -7.03
C LEU A 49 -8.69 -2.19 -5.67
N TRP A 50 -7.71 -1.75 -4.90
CA TRP A 50 -7.57 -2.13 -3.50
C TRP A 50 -8.37 -1.16 -2.63
N VAL A 51 -9.42 -1.66 -2.00
CA VAL A 51 -10.29 -0.91 -1.09
C VAL A 51 -9.82 -1.14 0.35
N SER A 52 -9.45 -0.07 1.06
CA SER A 52 -9.10 -0.11 2.50
C SER A 52 -10.30 -0.60 3.32
N PRO A 53 -10.12 -1.06 4.58
CA PRO A 53 -11.17 -1.72 5.35
C PRO A 53 -12.48 -0.95 5.40
N PHE A 54 -13.55 -1.67 5.11
CA PHE A 54 -14.94 -1.21 5.14
C PHE A 54 -15.82 -2.08 6.03
N PHE A 55 -15.22 -3.02 6.74
CA PHE A 55 -15.88 -3.96 7.64
C PHE A 55 -16.49 -3.24 8.84
N CYS A 56 -17.47 -3.88 9.50
CA CYS A 56 -18.01 -3.36 10.76
C CYS A 56 -16.88 -3.10 11.76
N SER A 57 -16.82 -1.88 12.28
CA SER A 57 -15.74 -1.42 13.16
C SER A 57 -16.23 -0.31 14.10
N PRO A 58 -15.83 -0.28 15.38
CA PRO A 58 -15.99 0.88 16.25
C PRO A 58 -15.17 2.10 15.83
N MET A 59 -14.30 1.97 14.83
CA MET A 59 -13.46 3.03 14.27
C MET A 59 -12.39 3.57 15.23
N ALA A 60 -11.92 2.75 16.19
CA ALA A 60 -10.79 3.12 17.04
C ALA A 60 -9.51 3.31 16.22
N ASP A 61 -9.32 2.50 15.15
CA ASP A 61 -8.28 2.64 14.14
C ASP A 61 -8.88 2.69 12.72
N PHE A 62 -9.97 3.44 12.56
CA PHE A 62 -10.61 3.76 11.29
C PHE A 62 -10.83 2.57 10.34
N GLY A 63 -11.31 1.45 10.89
CA GLY A 63 -11.69 0.24 10.15
C GLY A 63 -10.73 -0.93 10.34
N TYR A 64 -9.53 -0.72 10.89
CA TYR A 64 -8.61 -1.82 11.21
C TYR A 64 -8.93 -2.52 12.53
N ASP A 65 -9.75 -1.95 13.41
CA ASP A 65 -10.34 -2.61 14.57
C ASP A 65 -11.66 -3.28 14.19
N VAL A 66 -11.59 -4.46 13.55
CA VAL A 66 -12.73 -5.13 12.93
C VAL A 66 -13.59 -5.87 13.96
N SER A 67 -14.87 -5.47 14.07
CA SER A 67 -15.85 -6.14 14.94
C SER A 67 -16.63 -7.27 14.24
N ASP A 68 -16.85 -7.16 12.92
CA ASP A 68 -17.36 -8.23 12.06
C ASP A 68 -16.66 -8.16 10.70
N HIS A 69 -15.95 -9.23 10.34
CA HIS A 69 -15.19 -9.32 9.09
C HIS A 69 -16.04 -9.70 7.87
N THR A 70 -17.29 -10.07 8.07
CA THR A 70 -18.17 -10.61 7.02
C THR A 70 -19.31 -9.68 6.65
N ASP A 71 -19.34 -8.48 7.26
CA ASP A 71 -20.34 -7.46 6.95
C ASP A 71 -19.67 -6.11 6.67
N VAL A 72 -20.44 -5.20 6.11
CA VAL A 72 -20.04 -3.84 5.77
C VAL A 72 -20.52 -2.89 6.87
N ASP A 73 -19.63 -2.04 7.37
CA ASP A 73 -20.02 -1.00 8.33
C ASP A 73 -21.08 -0.07 7.71
N PRO A 74 -22.18 0.21 8.44
CA PRO A 74 -23.25 1.08 7.93
C PRO A 74 -22.80 2.46 7.45
N VAL A 75 -21.68 2.98 7.96
CA VAL A 75 -21.10 4.25 7.49
C VAL A 75 -20.60 4.15 6.04
N PHE A 76 -20.24 2.98 5.57
CA PHE A 76 -19.76 2.74 4.21
C PHE A 76 -20.82 2.16 3.28
N GLY A 77 -21.95 1.70 3.79
CA GLY A 77 -23.02 1.10 3.01
C GLY A 77 -23.44 -0.28 3.50
N THR A 78 -23.69 -1.19 2.57
CA THR A 78 -24.20 -2.54 2.87
C THR A 78 -23.43 -3.60 2.07
N LEU A 79 -23.57 -4.88 2.47
CA LEU A 79 -23.09 -6.02 1.67
C LEU A 79 -23.63 -5.99 0.22
N THR A 80 -24.89 -5.57 0.05
CA THR A 80 -25.49 -5.40 -1.29
C THR A 80 -24.77 -4.33 -2.10
N ASP A 81 -24.29 -3.26 -1.47
CA ASP A 81 -23.53 -2.22 -2.18
C ASP A 81 -22.13 -2.73 -2.54
N MET A 82 -21.53 -3.56 -1.69
CA MET A 82 -20.26 -4.23 -2.03
C MET A 82 -20.44 -5.21 -3.20
N ASP A 83 -21.52 -6.00 -3.24
CA ASP A 83 -21.83 -6.87 -4.38
C ASP A 83 -21.99 -6.05 -5.67
N LYS A 84 -22.67 -4.88 -5.60
CA LYS A 84 -22.78 -3.96 -6.73
C LYS A 84 -21.42 -3.40 -7.16
N LEU A 85 -20.56 -3.04 -6.21
CA LEU A 85 -19.20 -2.57 -6.50
C LEU A 85 -18.41 -3.63 -7.27
N ILE A 86 -18.40 -4.87 -6.77
CA ILE A 86 -17.71 -6.00 -7.42
C ILE A 86 -18.24 -6.19 -8.85
N GLN A 87 -19.57 -6.23 -9.03
CA GLN A 87 -20.15 -6.42 -10.36
C GLN A 87 -19.85 -5.26 -11.29
N GLN A 88 -20.04 -4.01 -10.86
CA GLN A 88 -19.82 -2.84 -11.71
C GLN A 88 -18.35 -2.58 -12.04
N ALA A 89 -17.43 -2.94 -11.14
CA ALA A 89 -16.00 -2.92 -11.42
C ALA A 89 -15.65 -3.98 -12.47
N ARG A 90 -16.18 -5.20 -12.34
CA ARG A 90 -16.01 -6.29 -13.31
C ARG A 90 -16.51 -5.92 -14.71
N ASP A 91 -17.67 -5.26 -14.82
CA ASP A 91 -18.24 -4.79 -16.09
C ASP A 91 -17.31 -3.76 -16.79
N ARG A 92 -16.46 -3.10 -16.01
CA ARG A 92 -15.46 -2.15 -16.50
C ARG A 92 -14.06 -2.76 -16.70
N GLY A 93 -13.90 -4.04 -16.40
CA GLY A 93 -12.62 -4.74 -16.45
C GLY A 93 -11.69 -4.41 -15.29
N ILE A 94 -12.22 -3.90 -14.18
CA ILE A 94 -11.49 -3.58 -12.96
C ILE A 94 -11.73 -4.69 -11.93
N LYS A 95 -10.68 -5.24 -11.36
CA LYS A 95 -10.71 -6.25 -10.31
C LYS A 95 -10.81 -5.60 -8.94
N ILE A 96 -11.45 -6.27 -7.99
CA ILE A 96 -11.56 -5.79 -6.61
C ILE A 96 -10.62 -6.57 -5.70
N MET A 97 -9.88 -5.83 -4.87
CA MET A 97 -9.04 -6.33 -3.79
C MET A 97 -9.52 -5.73 -2.47
N VAL A 98 -9.49 -6.51 -1.40
CA VAL A 98 -9.87 -6.09 -0.06
C VAL A 98 -8.76 -6.38 0.94
N ASP A 99 -8.75 -5.67 2.07
CA ASP A 99 -7.89 -5.98 3.20
C ASP A 99 -8.36 -7.25 3.93
N PHE A 100 -7.43 -8.01 4.46
CA PHE A 100 -7.66 -9.09 5.40
C PHE A 100 -6.89 -8.79 6.68
N VAL A 101 -7.60 -8.27 7.69
CA VAL A 101 -7.03 -7.95 8.99
C VAL A 101 -6.94 -9.23 9.81
N ALA A 102 -5.75 -9.83 9.82
CA ALA A 102 -5.55 -11.18 10.33
C ALA A 102 -4.91 -11.23 11.72
N ALA A 103 -4.16 -10.19 12.12
CA ALA A 103 -3.34 -10.24 13.34
C ALA A 103 -4.16 -9.98 14.63
N HIS A 104 -5.28 -9.27 14.53
CA HIS A 104 -6.11 -8.83 15.65
C HIS A 104 -7.58 -8.66 15.23
N THR A 105 -8.45 -8.44 16.20
CA THR A 105 -9.83 -7.98 15.98
C THR A 105 -10.10 -6.73 16.80
N SER A 106 -11.30 -6.15 16.67
CA SER A 106 -11.79 -5.21 17.67
C SER A 106 -12.04 -5.89 19.02
N ASP A 107 -11.94 -5.16 20.11
CA ASP A 107 -12.42 -5.58 21.44
C ASP A 107 -13.96 -5.73 21.47
N ARG A 108 -14.66 -5.25 20.44
CA ARG A 108 -16.11 -5.42 20.22
C ARG A 108 -16.46 -6.60 19.32
N ASN A 109 -15.47 -7.32 18.82
CA ASN A 109 -15.72 -8.54 18.08
C ASN A 109 -16.34 -9.61 19.00
N SER A 110 -17.37 -10.31 18.52
CA SER A 110 -18.07 -11.34 19.30
C SER A 110 -17.12 -12.42 19.84
N TRP A 111 -16.09 -12.77 19.07
CA TRP A 111 -15.09 -13.75 19.49
C TRP A 111 -14.29 -13.30 20.72
N PHE A 112 -13.93 -12.00 20.76
CA PHE A 112 -13.22 -11.44 21.91
C PHE A 112 -14.14 -11.28 23.12
N ILE A 113 -15.39 -10.82 22.92
CA ILE A 113 -16.39 -10.71 24.00
C ILE A 113 -16.60 -12.06 24.67
N GLU A 114 -16.76 -13.13 23.87
CA GLU A 114 -16.89 -14.50 24.36
C GLU A 114 -15.61 -14.99 25.06
N SER A 115 -14.43 -14.77 24.45
CA SER A 115 -13.12 -15.12 25.02
C SER A 115 -12.89 -14.46 26.39
N ARG A 116 -13.31 -13.20 26.52
CA ARG A 116 -13.17 -12.39 27.74
C ARG A 116 -14.15 -12.78 28.84
N SER A 117 -15.27 -13.43 28.50
CA SER A 117 -16.36 -13.70 29.46
C SER A 117 -15.97 -14.62 30.60
N SER A 118 -15.00 -15.53 30.39
CA SER A 118 -14.51 -16.47 31.40
C SER A 118 -13.17 -17.07 30.99
N ARG A 119 -12.31 -17.38 31.99
CA ARG A 119 -11.09 -18.17 31.78
C ARG A 119 -11.33 -19.56 31.19
N PHE A 120 -12.55 -20.08 31.31
CA PHE A 120 -12.94 -21.42 30.87
C PHE A 120 -13.81 -21.41 29.62
N HIS A 121 -14.03 -20.23 29.01
CA HIS A 121 -14.81 -20.16 27.77
C HIS A 121 -14.08 -20.88 26.63
N PRO A 122 -14.78 -21.66 25.77
CA PRO A 122 -14.14 -22.38 24.66
C PRO A 122 -13.27 -21.51 23.75
N LYS A 123 -13.65 -20.24 23.55
CA LYS A 123 -12.86 -19.28 22.76
C LYS A 123 -11.77 -18.57 23.56
N ARG A 124 -11.49 -18.97 24.84
CA ARG A 124 -10.48 -18.26 25.64
C ARG A 124 -9.17 -18.14 24.89
N ASP A 125 -8.66 -19.23 24.37
CA ASP A 125 -7.38 -19.31 23.69
C ASP A 125 -7.40 -18.85 22.21
N TRP A 126 -8.53 -18.29 21.76
CA TRP A 126 -8.58 -17.61 20.45
C TRP A 126 -7.77 -16.31 20.45
N TYR A 127 -7.54 -15.75 21.65
CA TYR A 127 -6.71 -14.58 21.89
C TYR A 127 -5.55 -14.92 22.81
N ILE A 128 -4.59 -14.03 22.91
CA ILE A 128 -3.38 -14.26 23.72
C ILE A 128 -3.58 -13.68 25.11
N TRP A 129 -3.78 -14.56 26.08
CA TRP A 129 -3.97 -14.23 27.49
C TRP A 129 -2.82 -14.71 28.34
N LYS A 130 -2.43 -13.94 29.37
CA LYS A 130 -1.41 -14.31 30.35
C LYS A 130 -1.77 -13.86 31.76
N ASP A 131 -1.40 -14.70 32.74
CA ASP A 131 -1.40 -14.28 34.13
C ASP A 131 -0.29 -13.24 34.38
N PRO A 132 -0.46 -12.35 35.39
CA PRO A 132 0.67 -11.56 35.89
C PRO A 132 1.82 -12.48 36.34
N LYS A 133 3.04 -11.94 36.35
CA LYS A 133 4.17 -12.62 36.99
C LYS A 133 3.90 -12.80 38.49
N ALA A 134 4.69 -13.66 39.16
CA ALA A 134 4.52 -13.93 40.58
C ALA A 134 4.62 -12.68 41.49
N ASP A 135 5.32 -11.65 41.02
CA ASP A 135 5.45 -10.35 41.69
C ASP A 135 4.34 -9.35 41.31
N GLY A 136 3.35 -9.78 40.52
CA GLY A 136 2.26 -8.94 40.03
C GLY A 136 2.61 -8.09 38.78
N SER A 137 3.82 -8.17 38.26
CA SER A 137 4.23 -7.39 37.09
C SER A 137 3.69 -7.98 35.79
N LEU A 138 3.83 -7.19 34.70
CA LEU A 138 3.42 -7.55 33.34
C LEU A 138 4.09 -8.84 32.84
N PRO A 139 3.44 -9.60 31.95
CA PRO A 139 3.99 -10.84 31.39
C PRO A 139 5.37 -10.67 30.74
N ASN A 140 5.61 -9.56 30.05
CA ASN A 140 6.89 -9.15 29.52
C ASN A 140 6.92 -7.63 29.23
N ASN A 141 7.99 -7.15 28.59
CA ASN A 141 8.22 -5.74 28.33
C ASN A 141 7.71 -5.23 26.96
N TRP A 142 6.92 -6.01 26.22
CA TRP A 142 6.47 -5.60 24.88
C TRP A 142 5.63 -4.34 24.90
N LEU A 143 5.74 -3.55 23.82
CA LEU A 143 5.12 -2.24 23.70
C LEU A 143 4.10 -2.22 22.56
N GLY A 144 2.99 -1.52 22.76
CA GLY A 144 2.04 -1.18 21.72
C GLY A 144 2.65 -0.22 20.69
N ARG A 145 2.30 -0.41 19.41
CA ARG A 145 2.91 0.33 18.30
C ARG A 145 2.61 1.83 18.34
N PHE A 146 1.40 2.22 18.69
CA PHE A 146 0.96 3.63 18.56
C PHE A 146 1.36 4.52 19.73
N ASP A 147 1.51 3.99 20.92
CA ASP A 147 1.77 4.80 22.11
C ASP A 147 3.08 4.44 22.84
N GLY A 148 3.67 3.28 22.50
CA GLY A 148 4.82 2.78 23.22
C GLY A 148 4.55 2.47 24.69
N LEU A 149 3.28 2.35 25.08
CA LEU A 149 2.86 1.82 26.36
C LEU A 149 2.95 0.29 26.37
N PRO A 150 2.79 -0.38 27.54
CA PRO A 150 2.77 -1.84 27.55
C PRO A 150 1.76 -2.43 26.56
N ALA A 151 2.14 -3.46 25.84
CA ALA A 151 1.26 -4.20 24.93
C ALA A 151 0.30 -5.17 25.64
N TRP A 152 0.18 -5.06 26.94
CA TRP A 152 -0.65 -5.89 27.80
C TRP A 152 -1.68 -5.05 28.55
N GLU A 153 -2.95 -5.34 28.31
CA GLU A 153 -4.08 -4.67 29.00
C GLU A 153 -4.70 -5.62 30.02
N TRP A 154 -4.96 -5.10 31.21
CA TRP A 154 -5.57 -5.87 32.31
C TRP A 154 -7.07 -6.05 32.10
N ASP A 155 -7.54 -7.27 32.26
CA ASP A 155 -8.97 -7.58 32.27
C ASP A 155 -9.46 -7.91 33.68
N GLU A 156 -10.24 -7.02 34.26
CA GLU A 156 -10.81 -7.17 35.61
C GLU A 156 -11.74 -8.39 35.75
N THR A 157 -12.41 -8.79 34.64
CA THR A 157 -13.37 -9.90 34.65
C THR A 157 -12.68 -11.25 34.90
N THR A 158 -11.50 -11.42 34.31
CA THR A 158 -10.79 -12.70 34.35
C THR A 158 -9.46 -12.62 35.09
N GLU A 159 -9.09 -11.44 35.60
CA GLU A 159 -7.84 -11.19 36.32
C GLU A 159 -6.61 -11.71 35.54
N GLN A 160 -6.57 -11.43 34.22
CA GLN A 160 -5.46 -11.73 33.31
C GLN A 160 -5.20 -10.55 32.40
N TYR A 161 -4.03 -10.55 31.78
CA TYR A 161 -3.68 -9.63 30.71
C TYR A 161 -3.99 -10.24 29.34
N TYR A 162 -4.54 -9.42 28.41
CA TYR A 162 -4.54 -9.78 26.99
C TYR A 162 -3.49 -8.96 26.24
N LEU A 163 -2.97 -9.55 25.17
CA LEU A 163 -1.99 -8.91 24.30
C LEU A 163 -2.67 -8.05 23.24
N HIS A 164 -2.12 -6.86 22.97
CA HIS A 164 -2.44 -6.03 21.81
C HIS A 164 -1.16 -5.44 21.20
N SER A 165 -0.93 -5.68 19.92
CA SER A 165 0.25 -5.14 19.22
C SER A 165 0.10 -3.67 18.82
N PHE A 166 -1.15 -3.20 18.70
CA PHE A 166 -1.54 -1.84 18.32
C PHE A 166 -2.28 -1.16 19.48
N LEU A 167 -3.52 -0.79 19.29
CA LEU A 167 -4.35 -0.22 20.36
C LEU A 167 -4.86 -1.31 21.30
N LYS A 168 -5.18 -0.94 22.53
CA LYS A 168 -5.85 -1.85 23.47
C LYS A 168 -7.22 -2.32 22.98
N GLU A 169 -7.85 -1.54 22.10
CA GLU A 169 -9.07 -1.88 21.39
C GLU A 169 -8.85 -2.92 20.27
N GLN A 170 -7.59 -3.38 20.03
CA GLN A 170 -7.20 -4.32 18.99
C GLN A 170 -6.50 -5.57 19.59
N PRO A 171 -7.22 -6.44 20.34
CA PRO A 171 -6.65 -7.66 20.93
C PRO A 171 -6.10 -8.60 19.86
N ASP A 172 -4.89 -9.12 20.09
CA ASP A 172 -4.18 -10.00 19.17
C ASP A 172 -4.77 -11.41 19.14
N ILE A 173 -5.03 -11.94 17.94
CA ILE A 173 -5.51 -13.30 17.73
C ILE A 173 -4.38 -14.31 17.90
N ASN A 174 -4.70 -15.44 18.50
CA ASN A 174 -3.80 -16.58 18.63
C ASN A 174 -3.88 -17.51 17.41
N TRP A 175 -3.08 -17.25 16.37
CA TRP A 175 -3.01 -18.08 15.16
C TRP A 175 -2.58 -19.52 15.39
N ARG A 176 -1.99 -19.86 16.56
CA ARG A 176 -1.70 -21.23 16.94
C ARG A 176 -2.92 -22.02 17.40
N ASN A 177 -4.00 -21.31 17.76
CA ASN A 177 -5.28 -21.96 18.03
C ASN A 177 -5.96 -22.38 16.71
N PRO A 178 -6.23 -23.69 16.51
CA PRO A 178 -6.75 -24.18 15.23
C PRO A 178 -8.18 -23.67 14.91
N GLU A 179 -9.01 -23.43 15.92
CA GLU A 179 -10.38 -22.95 15.72
C GLU A 179 -10.38 -21.47 15.34
N ALA A 180 -9.57 -20.64 16.00
CA ALA A 180 -9.40 -19.23 15.64
C ALA A 180 -8.85 -19.08 14.22
N ARG A 181 -7.83 -19.88 13.87
CA ARG A 181 -7.28 -19.95 12.51
C ARG A 181 -8.36 -20.32 11.50
N GLN A 182 -9.15 -21.36 11.77
CA GLN A 182 -10.21 -21.78 10.85
C GLN A 182 -11.29 -20.71 10.69
N ALA A 183 -11.66 -20.00 11.76
CA ALA A 183 -12.63 -18.92 11.70
C ALA A 183 -12.15 -17.78 10.78
N LEU A 184 -10.86 -17.41 10.86
CA LEU A 184 -10.27 -16.41 9.96
C LEU A 184 -10.14 -16.91 8.51
N LEU A 185 -9.81 -18.18 8.30
CA LEU A 185 -9.81 -18.76 6.95
C LEU A 185 -11.21 -18.78 6.33
N ASN A 186 -12.26 -18.97 7.14
CA ASN A 186 -13.65 -18.86 6.67
C ASN A 186 -14.01 -17.42 6.26
N VAL A 187 -13.47 -16.39 6.93
CA VAL A 187 -13.60 -15.00 6.49
C VAL A 187 -12.96 -14.78 5.11
N LEU A 188 -11.75 -15.28 4.92
CA LEU A 188 -11.07 -15.18 3.63
C LEU A 188 -11.86 -15.88 2.52
N HIS A 189 -12.33 -17.11 2.79
CA HIS A 189 -13.18 -17.88 1.89
C HIS A 189 -14.46 -17.10 1.52
N PHE A 190 -15.14 -16.49 2.49
CA PHE A 190 -16.35 -15.70 2.28
C PHE A 190 -16.16 -14.57 1.25
N TRP A 191 -15.06 -13.83 1.31
CA TRP A 191 -14.80 -12.74 0.36
C TRP A 191 -14.36 -13.25 -1.02
N LEU A 192 -13.58 -14.33 -1.07
CA LEU A 192 -13.18 -14.95 -2.33
C LEU A 192 -14.40 -15.55 -3.08
N GLU A 193 -15.33 -16.15 -2.36
CA GLU A 193 -16.60 -16.66 -2.93
C GLU A 193 -17.49 -15.53 -3.45
N ARG A 194 -17.50 -14.36 -2.81
CA ARG A 194 -18.22 -13.19 -3.30
C ARG A 194 -17.64 -12.60 -4.60
N GLY A 195 -16.48 -13.06 -5.01
CA GLY A 195 -15.87 -12.66 -6.28
C GLY A 195 -14.82 -11.58 -6.16
N VAL A 196 -14.26 -11.36 -4.97
CA VAL A 196 -13.05 -10.56 -4.76
C VAL A 196 -11.87 -11.28 -5.43
N GLU A 197 -11.09 -10.58 -6.23
CA GLU A 197 -10.00 -11.16 -7.01
C GLU A 197 -8.62 -10.99 -6.37
N GLY A 198 -8.51 -10.17 -5.31
CA GLY A 198 -7.27 -9.98 -4.58
C GLY A 198 -7.47 -9.71 -3.11
N ILE A 199 -6.51 -10.14 -2.31
CA ILE A 199 -6.46 -9.94 -0.86
C ILE A 199 -5.16 -9.24 -0.50
N ARG A 200 -5.26 -8.15 0.28
CA ARG A 200 -4.10 -7.57 0.95
C ARG A 200 -4.13 -8.00 2.41
N VAL A 201 -3.13 -8.77 2.82
CA VAL A 201 -3.00 -9.24 4.20
C VAL A 201 -2.38 -8.14 5.05
N ASP A 202 -3.17 -7.59 5.96
CA ASP A 202 -2.78 -6.56 6.89
C ASP A 202 -1.86 -7.11 7.99
N ALA A 203 -0.82 -6.37 8.35
CA ALA A 203 0.09 -6.65 9.46
C ALA A 203 0.49 -8.13 9.57
N ALA A 204 0.64 -8.84 8.44
CA ALA A 204 0.94 -10.28 8.38
C ALA A 204 2.13 -10.66 9.28
N TYR A 205 3.14 -9.80 9.34
CA TYR A 205 4.35 -9.98 10.15
C TYR A 205 4.08 -10.04 11.67
N ARG A 206 2.88 -9.70 12.13
CA ARG A 206 2.45 -9.74 13.56
C ARG A 206 1.55 -10.91 13.91
N ALA A 207 1.21 -11.80 12.97
CA ALA A 207 0.32 -12.94 13.24
C ALA A 207 0.85 -13.89 14.32
N PHE A 208 2.18 -14.01 14.46
CA PHE A 208 2.80 -14.87 15.45
C PHE A 208 3.72 -14.11 16.38
N LYS A 209 3.80 -14.60 17.63
CA LYS A 209 4.68 -14.10 18.69
C LYS A 209 5.61 -15.21 19.19
N ASP A 210 6.73 -14.85 19.81
CA ASP A 210 7.58 -15.81 20.49
C ASP A 210 6.78 -16.67 21.48
N PRO A 211 6.78 -18.01 21.36
CA PRO A 211 5.99 -18.87 22.25
C PRO A 211 6.43 -18.82 23.72
N LEU A 212 7.66 -18.39 23.99
CA LEU A 212 8.20 -18.22 25.33
C LEU A 212 7.93 -16.83 25.91
N PHE A 213 7.39 -15.90 25.13
CA PHE A 213 7.09 -14.51 25.54
C PHE A 213 8.30 -13.81 26.17
N ARG A 214 9.51 -14.02 25.60
CA ARG A 214 10.74 -13.38 26.07
C ARG A 214 10.69 -11.86 25.91
N ASP A 215 11.36 -11.18 26.82
CA ASP A 215 11.50 -9.72 26.75
C ASP A 215 12.25 -9.30 25.49
N ASN A 216 11.75 -8.26 24.82
CA ASN A 216 12.45 -7.62 23.69
C ASN A 216 13.69 -6.86 24.21
N PRO A 217 14.83 -6.92 23.49
CA PRO A 217 16.01 -6.17 23.87
C PRO A 217 15.81 -4.66 23.73
N VAL A 218 16.50 -3.89 24.56
CA VAL A 218 16.53 -2.42 24.45
C VAL A 218 17.20 -2.01 23.13
N ASN A 219 16.62 -1.04 22.45
CA ASN A 219 17.20 -0.47 21.23
C ASN A 219 18.29 0.56 21.59
N PRO A 220 19.58 0.27 21.36
CA PRO A 220 20.68 1.17 21.72
C PRO A 220 20.69 2.44 20.87
N ASN A 221 20.00 2.44 19.74
CA ASN A 221 19.94 3.57 18.81
C ASN A 221 18.74 4.51 19.06
N TRP A 222 17.82 4.12 19.93
CA TRP A 222 16.65 4.95 20.24
C TRP A 222 17.06 6.23 20.96
N ARG A 223 16.43 7.34 20.60
CA ARG A 223 16.61 8.67 21.22
C ARG A 223 15.25 9.32 21.45
N SER A 224 15.18 10.23 22.41
CA SER A 224 13.98 11.05 22.63
C SER A 224 13.61 11.79 21.33
N GLY A 225 12.32 11.78 20.99
CA GLY A 225 11.79 12.30 19.73
C GLY A 225 11.63 11.26 18.62
N MET A 226 12.15 10.03 18.82
CA MET A 226 11.81 8.88 17.96
C MET A 226 10.53 8.22 18.46
N GLU A 227 9.93 7.36 17.63
CA GLU A 227 8.74 6.60 18.01
C GLU A 227 8.91 5.88 19.35
N PRO A 228 7.98 6.04 20.30
CA PRO A 228 8.12 5.45 21.64
C PRO A 228 8.22 3.93 21.63
N SER A 229 7.53 3.26 20.72
CA SER A 229 7.60 1.79 20.57
C SER A 229 8.98 1.30 20.14
N ASP A 230 9.75 2.11 19.42
CA ASP A 230 11.10 1.76 18.95
C ASP A 230 12.17 1.77 20.06
N ARG A 231 11.78 2.06 21.33
CA ARG A 231 12.67 1.87 22.49
C ARG A 231 13.15 0.42 22.64
N LEU A 232 12.39 -0.51 22.10
CA LEU A 232 12.75 -1.93 22.09
C LEU A 232 12.93 -2.42 20.65
N LEU A 233 13.84 -3.36 20.48
CA LEU A 233 13.97 -4.11 19.23
C LEU A 233 12.95 -5.24 19.24
N GLU A 234 11.96 -5.18 18.36
CA GLU A 234 10.82 -6.11 18.31
C GLU A 234 11.22 -7.49 17.73
N VAL A 235 12.19 -8.18 18.34
CA VAL A 235 12.70 -9.47 17.85
C VAL A 235 11.86 -10.67 18.27
N PHE A 236 11.05 -10.51 19.33
CA PHE A 236 10.20 -11.59 19.87
C PHE A 236 8.70 -11.33 19.70
N SER A 237 8.31 -10.11 19.35
CA SER A 237 6.90 -9.70 19.22
C SER A 237 6.39 -9.65 17.78
N LYS A 238 7.27 -9.84 16.78
CA LYS A 238 6.91 -9.90 15.36
C LYS A 238 7.90 -10.73 14.54
N ASN A 239 7.57 -10.99 13.28
CA ASN A 239 8.45 -11.66 12.32
C ASN A 239 8.92 -13.06 12.75
N ILE A 240 8.11 -13.78 13.52
CA ILE A 240 8.41 -15.13 13.95
C ILE A 240 8.34 -16.09 12.74
N PRO A 241 9.23 -17.10 12.65
CA PRO A 241 9.34 -17.96 11.46
C PRO A 241 8.06 -18.65 11.00
N GLU A 242 7.10 -18.91 11.89
CA GLU A 242 5.79 -19.46 11.55
C GLU A 242 4.99 -18.60 10.54
N ILE A 243 5.43 -17.38 10.26
CA ILE A 243 4.82 -16.54 9.21
C ILE A 243 4.87 -17.21 7.82
N HIS A 244 5.86 -18.06 7.57
CA HIS A 244 5.95 -18.77 6.30
C HIS A 244 4.84 -19.84 6.16
N ASP A 245 4.51 -20.55 7.25
CA ASP A 245 3.39 -21.51 7.26
C ASP A 245 2.04 -20.79 7.14
N PHE A 246 1.91 -19.63 7.77
CA PHE A 246 0.76 -18.76 7.63
C PHE A 246 0.57 -18.33 6.17
N ASN A 247 1.58 -17.78 5.53
CA ASN A 247 1.52 -17.35 4.14
C ASN A 247 1.16 -18.51 3.21
N ARG A 248 1.70 -19.70 3.45
CA ARG A 248 1.39 -20.92 2.70
C ARG A 248 -0.07 -21.32 2.86
N THR A 249 -0.59 -21.30 4.09
CA THR A 249 -1.99 -21.61 4.38
C THR A 249 -2.95 -20.66 3.66
N LEU A 250 -2.66 -19.35 3.68
CA LEU A 250 -3.48 -18.37 2.94
C LEU A 250 -3.36 -18.56 1.42
N ARG A 251 -2.17 -18.90 0.93
CA ARG A 251 -1.93 -19.16 -0.48
C ARG A 251 -2.68 -20.38 -0.97
N GLU A 252 -2.64 -21.49 -0.26
CA GLU A 252 -3.38 -22.71 -0.57
C GLU A 252 -4.89 -22.45 -0.67
N LEU A 253 -5.43 -21.63 0.24
CA LEU A 253 -6.84 -21.23 0.17
C LEU A 253 -7.13 -20.33 -1.03
N ALA A 254 -6.29 -19.35 -1.30
CA ALA A 254 -6.46 -18.44 -2.45
C ALA A 254 -6.43 -19.22 -3.78
N ASP A 255 -5.49 -20.15 -3.95
CA ASP A 255 -5.32 -20.97 -5.15
C ASP A 255 -6.54 -21.89 -5.43
N GLN A 256 -7.30 -22.31 -4.39
CA GLN A 256 -8.55 -23.06 -4.56
C GLN A 256 -9.64 -22.24 -5.27
N HIS A 257 -9.56 -20.91 -5.22
CA HIS A 257 -10.50 -20.01 -5.89
C HIS A 257 -10.02 -19.52 -7.27
N GLY A 258 -8.99 -20.15 -7.83
CA GLY A 258 -8.42 -19.82 -9.14
C GLY A 258 -7.40 -18.67 -9.08
N ASP A 259 -7.31 -17.87 -10.13
CA ASP A 259 -6.31 -16.80 -10.25
C ASP A 259 -6.62 -15.62 -9.31
N ARG A 260 -6.29 -15.79 -8.04
CA ARG A 260 -6.45 -14.78 -6.97
C ARG A 260 -5.09 -14.21 -6.59
N LEU A 261 -5.04 -12.90 -6.35
CA LEU A 261 -3.84 -12.24 -5.84
C LEU A 261 -3.81 -12.29 -4.30
N LEU A 262 -2.66 -12.66 -3.75
CA LEU A 262 -2.36 -12.52 -2.34
C LEU A 262 -1.17 -11.58 -2.18
N MET A 263 -1.42 -10.37 -1.66
CA MET A 263 -0.42 -9.34 -1.37
C MET A 263 -0.29 -9.18 0.14
N GLY A 264 0.93 -9.19 0.70
CA GLY A 264 1.14 -9.07 2.14
C GLY A 264 1.87 -7.78 2.50
N GLU A 265 1.37 -7.09 3.52
CA GLU A 265 2.07 -5.96 4.10
C GLU A 265 3.31 -6.41 4.85
N MET A 266 4.47 -5.83 4.48
CA MET A 266 5.76 -6.14 5.07
C MET A 266 6.59 -4.87 5.27
N TYR A 267 6.93 -4.56 6.51
CA TYR A 267 7.93 -3.53 6.84
C TYR A 267 9.21 -4.24 7.27
N LYS A 268 9.99 -4.69 6.29
CA LYS A 268 11.19 -5.52 6.45
C LYS A 268 12.27 -5.10 5.45
N SER A 269 13.51 -5.60 5.67
CA SER A 269 14.57 -5.50 4.66
C SER A 269 14.21 -6.29 3.39
N LEU A 270 14.84 -5.94 2.26
CA LEU A 270 14.61 -6.67 1.00
C LEU A 270 14.93 -8.16 1.13
N GLU A 271 15.96 -8.52 1.90
CA GLU A 271 16.35 -9.90 2.17
C GLU A 271 15.26 -10.69 2.90
N GLU A 272 14.51 -10.04 3.80
CA GLU A 272 13.40 -10.66 4.51
C GLU A 272 12.11 -10.67 3.67
N ILE A 273 11.90 -9.63 2.85
CA ILE A 273 10.74 -9.53 1.94
C ILE A 273 10.77 -10.68 0.93
N VAL A 274 11.91 -10.95 0.31
CA VAL A 274 12.01 -12.01 -0.71
C VAL A 274 11.78 -13.41 -0.17
N GLN A 275 11.98 -13.63 1.14
CA GLN A 275 11.66 -14.91 1.79
C GLN A 275 10.15 -15.17 1.84
N GLN A 276 9.31 -14.12 1.79
CA GLN A 276 7.86 -14.25 1.89
C GLN A 276 7.20 -14.82 0.61
N TYR A 277 7.93 -14.89 -0.51
CA TYR A 277 7.48 -15.64 -1.69
C TYR A 277 7.40 -17.15 -1.44
N GLY A 278 8.09 -17.65 -0.39
CA GLY A 278 8.22 -19.08 -0.10
C GLY A 278 9.28 -19.77 -0.97
N THR A 279 9.78 -20.92 -0.52
CA THR A 279 10.87 -21.65 -1.20
C THR A 279 10.45 -22.17 -2.58
N ASN A 280 9.17 -22.52 -2.74
CA ASN A 280 8.59 -23.06 -3.98
C ASN A 280 7.56 -22.08 -4.59
N HIS A 281 7.66 -20.79 -4.32
CA HIS A 281 6.62 -19.80 -4.66
C HIS A 281 5.26 -20.13 -4.05
N ASP A 282 5.26 -20.76 -2.89
CA ASP A 282 4.09 -21.20 -2.14
C ASP A 282 3.68 -20.23 -1.03
N GLY A 283 4.38 -19.09 -0.93
CA GLY A 283 4.04 -17.99 -0.04
C GLY A 283 3.18 -16.91 -0.73
N LEU A 284 3.40 -15.65 -0.35
CA LEU A 284 2.69 -14.51 -0.96
C LEU A 284 3.02 -14.37 -2.45
N HIS A 285 2.04 -13.93 -3.25
CA HIS A 285 2.29 -13.59 -4.65
C HIS A 285 3.10 -12.28 -4.77
N LEU A 286 2.74 -11.28 -3.97
CA LEU A 286 3.36 -9.96 -3.92
C LEU A 286 3.60 -9.54 -2.45
N PRO A 287 4.70 -9.94 -1.83
CA PRO A 287 5.14 -9.29 -0.59
C PRO A 287 5.39 -7.81 -0.86
N LEU A 288 4.73 -6.91 -0.14
CA LEU A 288 4.78 -5.47 -0.39
C LEU A 288 6.18 -4.91 -0.14
N ASN A 289 6.79 -4.34 -1.17
CA ASN A 289 8.08 -3.67 -1.06
C ASN A 289 7.88 -2.21 -0.64
N SER A 290 8.26 -1.89 0.58
CA SER A 290 8.10 -0.57 1.21
C SER A 290 9.33 0.35 1.06
N GLU A 291 10.40 -0.06 0.37
CA GLU A 291 11.65 0.71 0.29
C GLU A 291 11.47 2.13 -0.28
N LEU A 292 10.68 2.27 -1.35
CA LEU A 292 10.44 3.59 -1.95
C LEU A 292 9.45 4.47 -1.15
N MET A 293 8.74 3.90 -0.18
CA MET A 293 7.89 4.63 0.77
C MET A 293 8.65 5.07 2.03
N SER A 294 9.82 4.49 2.28
CA SER A 294 10.60 4.75 3.49
C SER A 294 10.98 6.23 3.60
N VAL A 295 10.90 6.76 4.83
CA VAL A 295 11.43 8.10 5.16
C VAL A 295 12.95 8.19 4.99
N HIS A 296 13.63 7.05 4.97
CA HIS A 296 15.08 6.96 4.74
C HIS A 296 15.44 6.87 3.26
N CYS A 297 14.46 6.75 2.37
CA CYS A 297 14.69 6.68 0.93
C CYS A 297 15.30 7.97 0.41
N GLN A 298 16.52 7.88 -0.09
CA GLN A 298 17.20 8.99 -0.71
C GLN A 298 16.80 9.07 -2.19
N TRP A 299 16.11 10.15 -2.56
CA TRP A 299 15.64 10.34 -3.93
C TRP A 299 16.75 10.91 -4.83
N ASN A 300 17.79 10.11 -5.04
CA ASN A 300 18.86 10.32 -6.02
C ASN A 300 19.07 9.05 -6.86
N ALA A 301 19.69 9.21 -8.02
CA ALA A 301 19.81 8.13 -9.01
C ALA A 301 20.62 6.93 -8.50
N GLU A 302 21.67 7.16 -7.72
CA GLU A 302 22.53 6.08 -7.20
C GLU A 302 21.78 5.22 -6.19
N TYR A 303 21.12 5.84 -5.21
CA TYR A 303 20.33 5.10 -4.21
C TYR A 303 19.19 4.33 -4.85
N ILE A 304 18.39 4.96 -5.72
CA ILE A 304 17.26 4.32 -6.37
C ILE A 304 17.73 3.15 -7.26
N ARG A 305 18.82 3.32 -7.99
CA ARG A 305 19.44 2.24 -8.77
C ARG A 305 19.84 1.07 -7.87
N ASP A 306 20.54 1.34 -6.77
CA ASP A 306 20.97 0.30 -5.83
C ASP A 306 19.77 -0.49 -5.26
N VAL A 307 18.74 0.19 -4.83
CA VAL A 307 17.50 -0.45 -4.33
C VAL A 307 16.88 -1.35 -5.40
N VAL A 308 16.73 -0.85 -6.63
CA VAL A 308 16.11 -1.62 -7.72
C VAL A 308 16.97 -2.83 -8.09
N GLU A 309 18.28 -2.65 -8.31
CA GLU A 309 19.20 -3.72 -8.67
C GLU A 309 19.35 -4.76 -7.56
N ARG A 310 19.35 -4.33 -6.29
CA ARG A 310 19.39 -5.21 -5.14
C ARG A 310 18.13 -6.07 -5.07
N TYR A 311 16.96 -5.47 -5.23
CA TYR A 311 15.69 -6.21 -5.21
C TYR A 311 15.62 -7.22 -6.37
N GLU A 312 15.91 -6.80 -7.62
CA GLU A 312 15.92 -7.69 -8.79
C GLU A 312 16.89 -8.87 -8.62
N ARG A 313 18.05 -8.64 -8.00
CA ARG A 313 19.06 -9.69 -7.72
C ARG A 313 18.64 -10.65 -6.61
N LEU A 314 17.92 -10.17 -5.61
CA LEU A 314 17.45 -10.97 -4.47
C LEU A 314 16.22 -11.81 -4.78
N LEU A 315 15.42 -11.39 -5.76
CA LEU A 315 14.20 -12.12 -6.13
C LEU A 315 14.50 -13.57 -6.50
N PRO A 316 13.75 -14.54 -5.93
CA PRO A 316 13.82 -15.92 -6.39
C PRO A 316 13.51 -16.04 -7.89
N PRO A 317 14.14 -16.97 -8.63
CA PRO A 317 13.83 -17.19 -10.03
C PRO A 317 12.34 -17.42 -10.25
N GLY A 318 11.69 -16.60 -11.10
CA GLY A 318 10.24 -16.66 -11.34
C GLY A 318 9.38 -15.81 -10.40
N ALA A 319 9.94 -15.27 -9.32
CA ALA A 319 9.23 -14.31 -8.48
C ALA A 319 8.98 -12.99 -9.23
N TRP A 320 7.90 -12.31 -8.84
CA TRP A 320 7.47 -11.09 -9.51
C TRP A 320 7.53 -9.90 -8.53
N PRO A 321 8.29 -8.83 -8.84
CA PRO A 321 8.43 -7.70 -7.94
C PRO A 321 7.14 -6.87 -7.86
N ASN A 322 7.01 -6.10 -6.78
CA ASN A 322 6.02 -5.03 -6.68
C ASN A 322 6.67 -3.74 -6.19
N TRP A 323 6.05 -2.62 -6.54
CA TRP A 323 6.53 -1.28 -6.24
C TRP A 323 5.39 -0.39 -5.81
N THR A 324 5.64 0.46 -4.82
CA THR A 324 4.69 1.50 -4.39
C THR A 324 5.46 2.74 -3.92
N LEU A 325 4.87 3.91 -4.11
CA LEU A 325 5.45 5.19 -3.68
C LEU A 325 4.82 5.71 -2.40
N GLY A 326 3.64 5.23 -2.05
CA GLY A 326 2.89 5.66 -0.87
C GLY A 326 1.69 4.75 -0.60
N ASN A 327 1.10 4.94 0.56
CA ASN A 327 -0.14 4.31 0.99
C ASN A 327 -0.83 5.22 2.04
N HIS A 328 -1.86 4.71 2.70
CA HIS A 328 -2.61 5.43 3.74
C HIS A 328 -1.88 5.54 5.10
N ASP A 329 -0.65 5.03 5.21
CA ASP A 329 0.19 5.06 6.43
C ASP A 329 1.50 5.83 6.25
N LYS A 330 1.74 6.38 5.06
CA LYS A 330 2.98 7.08 4.73
C LYS A 330 2.68 8.37 3.98
N HIS A 331 3.35 9.43 4.39
CA HIS A 331 3.29 10.73 3.74
C HIS A 331 3.36 10.62 2.22
N ARG A 332 2.54 11.39 1.52
CA ARG A 332 2.44 11.37 0.07
C ARG A 332 3.79 11.63 -0.59
N VAL A 333 4.06 10.92 -1.66
CA VAL A 333 5.34 11.06 -2.38
C VAL A 333 5.62 12.50 -2.81
N ALA A 334 4.60 13.25 -3.25
CA ALA A 334 4.77 14.65 -3.64
C ALA A 334 5.22 15.55 -2.47
N SER A 335 4.77 15.27 -1.23
CA SER A 335 5.22 15.97 -0.02
C SER A 335 6.66 15.60 0.35
N ARG A 336 7.01 14.31 0.24
CA ARG A 336 8.33 13.81 0.63
C ARG A 336 9.45 14.28 -0.29
N ILE A 337 9.20 14.43 -1.59
CA ILE A 337 10.25 14.70 -2.58
C ILE A 337 10.00 15.91 -3.48
N GLY A 338 8.84 16.57 -3.38
CA GLY A 338 8.41 17.67 -4.23
C GLY A 338 7.75 17.20 -5.54
N LYS A 339 6.84 18.01 -6.07
CA LYS A 339 6.00 17.68 -7.25
C LYS A 339 6.81 17.37 -8.52
N GLU A 340 7.94 18.06 -8.74
CA GLU A 340 8.77 17.84 -9.93
C GLU A 340 9.38 16.44 -9.92
N LYS A 341 9.96 16.04 -8.79
CA LYS A 341 10.50 14.69 -8.61
C LYS A 341 9.38 13.64 -8.56
N ALA A 342 8.20 14.00 -8.06
CA ALA A 342 7.06 13.08 -8.02
C ALA A 342 6.62 12.64 -9.44
N LYS A 343 6.68 13.52 -10.46
CA LYS A 343 6.47 13.13 -11.86
C LYS A 343 7.49 12.09 -12.33
N LEU A 344 8.76 12.30 -11.96
CA LEU A 344 9.86 11.36 -12.25
C LEU A 344 9.62 10.02 -11.54
N ALA A 345 9.22 10.06 -10.26
CA ALA A 345 8.90 8.88 -9.47
C ALA A 345 7.70 8.10 -10.05
N THR A 346 6.67 8.77 -10.55
CA THR A 346 5.53 8.14 -11.22
C THR A 346 5.98 7.42 -12.51
N MET A 347 6.88 8.03 -13.30
CA MET A 347 7.45 7.35 -14.47
C MET A 347 8.28 6.13 -14.05
N LEU A 348 9.11 6.24 -13.02
CA LEU A 348 9.86 5.11 -12.46
C LEU A 348 8.90 3.98 -12.06
N LEU A 349 7.91 4.26 -11.22
CA LEU A 349 6.93 3.29 -10.72
C LEU A 349 6.26 2.51 -11.85
N LEU A 350 5.79 3.22 -12.89
CA LEU A 350 4.99 2.63 -13.96
C LEU A 350 5.83 1.99 -15.07
N THR A 351 7.16 2.12 -15.02
CA THR A 351 8.06 1.54 -16.04
C THR A 351 9.01 0.48 -15.49
N LEU A 352 9.21 0.36 -14.19
CA LEU A 352 9.94 -0.74 -13.58
C LEU A 352 9.28 -2.10 -13.89
N ARG A 353 10.07 -3.17 -13.85
CA ARG A 353 9.56 -4.55 -13.86
C ARG A 353 8.78 -4.79 -12.58
N GLY A 354 7.59 -5.40 -12.71
CA GLY A 354 6.75 -5.70 -11.55
C GLY A 354 5.37 -5.06 -11.61
N THR A 355 4.61 -5.30 -10.55
CA THR A 355 3.25 -4.77 -10.36
C THR A 355 3.31 -3.46 -9.56
N PRO A 356 2.96 -2.32 -10.17
CA PRO A 356 2.91 -1.06 -9.44
C PRO A 356 1.61 -0.91 -8.66
N THR A 357 1.70 -0.28 -7.49
CA THR A 357 0.55 0.19 -6.71
C THR A 357 0.59 1.70 -6.62
N LEU A 358 -0.49 2.36 -7.03
CA LEU A 358 -0.73 3.80 -6.89
C LEU A 358 -1.68 4.03 -5.71
N TYR A 359 -1.39 5.01 -4.89
CA TYR A 359 -2.31 5.48 -3.85
C TYR A 359 -3.17 6.62 -4.39
N TYR A 360 -4.48 6.68 -4.04
CA TYR A 360 -5.39 7.71 -4.54
C TYR A 360 -4.82 9.13 -4.34
N GLY A 361 -4.97 9.95 -5.36
CA GLY A 361 -4.45 11.32 -5.39
C GLY A 361 -2.99 11.44 -5.84
N GLU A 362 -2.21 10.34 -5.88
CA GLU A 362 -0.87 10.37 -6.47
C GLU A 362 -0.91 10.70 -7.96
N GLU A 363 -1.96 10.27 -8.67
CA GLU A 363 -2.15 10.61 -10.08
C GLU A 363 -2.38 12.10 -10.33
N LEU A 364 -2.68 12.88 -9.30
CA LEU A 364 -2.83 14.34 -9.35
C LEU A 364 -1.59 15.08 -8.86
N GLY A 365 -0.65 14.36 -8.25
CA GLY A 365 0.44 14.97 -7.48
C GLY A 365 -0.06 15.67 -6.22
N MET A 366 -1.09 15.10 -5.56
CA MET A 366 -1.56 15.61 -4.26
C MET A 366 -0.45 15.53 -3.23
N GLU A 367 -0.33 16.59 -2.43
CA GLU A 367 0.53 16.66 -1.25
C GLU A 367 -0.28 16.35 0.02
N ASP A 368 0.42 16.14 1.12
CA ASP A 368 -0.16 16.01 2.44
C ASP A 368 -0.93 17.29 2.79
N THR A 369 -2.08 17.11 3.40
CA THR A 369 -2.89 18.23 3.89
C THR A 369 -2.46 18.59 5.31
N TRP A 370 -2.25 19.87 5.57
CA TRP A 370 -2.04 20.32 6.93
C TRP A 370 -3.32 20.16 7.76
N ILE A 371 -3.24 19.45 8.87
CA ILE A 371 -4.36 19.18 9.77
C ILE A 371 -4.16 19.97 11.09
N PRO A 372 -5.07 20.87 11.46
CA PRO A 372 -5.04 21.54 12.76
C PRO A 372 -5.12 20.51 13.90
N ALA A 373 -4.44 20.77 15.02
CA ALA A 373 -4.36 19.84 16.15
C ALA A 373 -5.74 19.43 16.67
N GLU A 374 -6.69 20.37 16.69
CA GLU A 374 -8.08 20.13 17.13
C GLU A 374 -8.92 19.30 16.15
N GLN A 375 -8.44 19.12 14.90
CA GLN A 375 -9.10 18.33 13.86
C GLN A 375 -8.39 16.99 13.59
N MET A 376 -7.29 16.73 14.28
CA MET A 376 -6.58 15.46 14.16
C MET A 376 -7.47 14.31 14.63
N GLN A 377 -7.55 13.26 13.80
CA GLN A 377 -8.36 12.08 14.06
C GLN A 377 -7.50 10.85 14.37
N ASP A 378 -6.33 10.74 13.76
CA ASP A 378 -5.48 9.56 13.86
C ASP A 378 -5.09 9.23 15.32
N PRO A 379 -5.36 8.01 15.81
CA PRO A 379 -4.99 7.60 17.15
C PRO A 379 -3.49 7.62 17.39
N TRP A 380 -2.66 7.40 16.37
CA TRP A 380 -1.20 7.42 16.52
C TRP A 380 -0.71 8.82 16.87
N GLU A 381 -1.11 9.86 16.11
CA GLU A 381 -0.76 11.25 16.45
C GLU A 381 -1.30 11.68 17.80
N LYS A 382 -2.55 11.29 18.14
CA LYS A 382 -3.15 11.61 19.45
C LYS A 382 -2.39 11.01 20.63
N LYS A 383 -1.79 9.83 20.45
CA LYS A 383 -1.03 9.11 21.50
C LYS A 383 0.47 9.45 21.52
N ALA A 384 1.03 9.86 20.39
CA ALA A 384 2.43 10.27 20.26
C ALA A 384 2.54 11.64 19.55
N PRO A 385 1.98 12.72 20.13
CA PRO A 385 1.86 14.00 19.46
C PRO A 385 3.21 14.66 19.16
N GLY A 386 3.30 15.30 17.98
CA GLY A 386 4.46 16.09 17.57
C GLY A 386 5.68 15.27 17.13
N ILE A 387 5.57 13.97 17.00
CA ILE A 387 6.62 13.10 16.46
C ILE A 387 6.53 13.01 14.93
N GLY A 388 5.38 13.38 14.35
CA GLY A 388 5.15 13.32 12.90
C GLY A 388 4.85 11.90 12.40
N VAL A 389 4.17 11.10 13.22
CA VAL A 389 3.73 9.74 12.88
C VAL A 389 2.25 9.69 12.49
N GLY A 390 1.56 10.81 12.60
CA GLY A 390 0.14 10.92 12.27
C GLY A 390 -0.13 10.71 10.80
N ARG A 391 -1.20 9.96 10.49
CA ARG A 391 -1.56 9.52 9.13
C ARG A 391 -2.67 10.38 8.49
N ASP A 392 -3.25 11.34 9.21
CA ASP A 392 -4.31 12.21 8.69
C ASP A 392 -3.89 13.03 7.46
N PRO A 393 -2.65 13.56 7.38
CA PRO A 393 -2.22 14.36 6.24
C PRO A 393 -2.38 13.68 4.89
N GLU A 394 -1.95 12.42 4.77
CA GLU A 394 -2.06 11.62 3.54
C GLU A 394 -3.46 11.02 3.34
N ARG A 395 -4.31 11.00 4.37
CA ARG A 395 -5.69 10.48 4.33
C ARG A 395 -6.73 11.53 3.98
N SER A 396 -6.31 12.77 3.69
CA SER A 396 -7.21 13.88 3.32
C SER A 396 -8.08 13.52 2.11
N PRO A 397 -9.32 14.10 2.02
CA PRO A 397 -10.26 13.76 0.97
C PRO A 397 -9.75 14.00 -0.45
N MET A 398 -10.16 13.14 -1.38
CA MET A 398 -9.88 13.25 -2.81
C MET A 398 -10.50 14.53 -3.38
N VAL A 399 -9.78 15.19 -4.29
CA VAL A 399 -10.17 16.45 -4.88
C VAL A 399 -10.67 16.26 -6.32
N TRP A 400 -11.98 16.43 -6.52
CA TRP A 400 -12.63 16.17 -7.80
C TRP A 400 -12.77 17.40 -8.67
N ASP A 401 -13.12 18.55 -8.07
CA ASP A 401 -13.37 19.79 -8.80
C ASP A 401 -13.15 21.04 -7.92
N ARG A 402 -13.61 22.20 -8.39
CA ARG A 402 -13.46 23.51 -7.72
C ARG A 402 -14.62 23.88 -6.78
N SER A 403 -15.65 23.05 -6.69
CA SER A 403 -16.78 23.30 -5.79
C SER A 403 -16.34 23.25 -4.33
N PRO A 404 -17.13 23.79 -3.39
CA PRO A 404 -16.85 23.59 -1.97
C PRO A 404 -16.62 22.12 -1.65
N ASN A 405 -15.78 21.85 -0.66
CA ASN A 405 -15.34 20.49 -0.31
C ASN A 405 -14.72 19.71 -1.50
N ALA A 406 -14.22 20.44 -2.53
CA ALA A 406 -13.56 19.86 -3.70
C ALA A 406 -14.41 18.81 -4.45
N GLY A 407 -15.73 18.84 -4.33
CA GLY A 407 -16.65 17.84 -4.90
C GLY A 407 -16.57 16.46 -4.19
N PHE A 408 -15.90 16.38 -3.06
CA PHE A 408 -15.85 15.17 -2.23
C PHE A 408 -17.19 14.88 -1.55
N CYS A 409 -17.79 15.88 -0.93
CA CYS A 409 -19.11 15.83 -0.30
C CYS A 409 -19.93 17.09 -0.66
N GLN A 410 -21.18 17.14 -0.19
CA GLN A 410 -22.05 18.31 -0.40
C GLN A 410 -21.50 19.57 0.27
N ASP A 411 -21.81 20.74 -0.28
CA ASP A 411 -21.29 22.04 0.15
C ASP A 411 -21.56 22.36 1.63
N SER A 412 -22.71 21.91 2.15
CA SER A 412 -23.15 22.15 3.54
C SER A 412 -22.61 21.14 4.55
N VAL A 413 -21.87 20.15 4.10
CA VAL A 413 -21.37 19.04 4.92
C VAL A 413 -19.91 19.28 5.27
N LEU A 414 -19.55 19.01 6.54
CA LEU A 414 -18.16 19.05 6.98
C LEU A 414 -17.48 17.73 6.64
N PRO A 415 -16.42 17.71 5.82
CA PRO A 415 -15.64 16.50 5.59
C PRO A 415 -15.00 16.01 6.89
N TRP A 416 -14.82 14.69 7.03
CA TRP A 416 -14.22 14.07 8.22
C TRP A 416 -12.76 14.51 8.49
N LEU A 417 -12.04 14.95 7.46
CA LEU A 417 -10.74 15.62 7.50
C LEU A 417 -10.75 16.85 6.60
N PRO A 418 -9.90 17.85 6.87
CA PRO A 418 -9.75 19.02 6.02
C PRO A 418 -9.43 18.68 4.56
N ILE A 419 -9.99 19.47 3.64
CA ILE A 419 -9.61 19.46 2.24
C ILE A 419 -8.29 20.21 2.05
N THR A 420 -7.42 19.73 1.18
CA THR A 420 -6.17 20.43 0.86
C THR A 420 -6.44 21.86 0.36
N HIS A 421 -5.61 22.81 0.78
CA HIS A 421 -5.81 24.24 0.50
C HIS A 421 -5.72 24.59 -0.99
N ASP A 422 -4.99 23.80 -1.78
CA ASP A 422 -4.74 24.02 -3.21
C ASP A 422 -5.75 23.31 -4.14
N TYR A 423 -6.83 22.74 -3.58
CA TYR A 423 -7.83 21.96 -4.34
C TYR A 423 -8.42 22.72 -5.53
N LYS A 424 -8.45 24.07 -5.50
CA LYS A 424 -8.97 24.87 -6.62
C LYS A 424 -8.07 24.81 -7.87
N SER A 425 -6.81 24.50 -7.70
CA SER A 425 -5.82 24.36 -8.79
C SER A 425 -5.43 22.91 -9.04
N ILE A 426 -5.40 22.08 -7.99
CA ILE A 426 -5.05 20.66 -8.08
C ILE A 426 -6.29 19.82 -7.81
N ASN A 427 -6.99 19.45 -8.87
CA ASN A 427 -8.14 18.55 -8.82
C ASN A 427 -8.34 17.88 -10.19
N VAL A 428 -9.16 16.85 -10.21
CA VAL A 428 -9.44 16.04 -11.41
C VAL A 428 -10.00 16.90 -12.55
N ALA A 429 -10.98 17.76 -12.28
CA ALA A 429 -11.66 18.55 -13.34
C ALA A 429 -10.73 19.57 -13.98
N VAL A 430 -9.84 20.20 -13.20
CA VAL A 430 -8.84 21.15 -13.71
C VAL A 430 -7.79 20.43 -14.53
N GLN A 431 -7.20 19.37 -13.95
CA GLN A 431 -6.12 18.65 -14.61
C GLN A 431 -6.56 17.89 -15.86
N LYS A 432 -7.82 17.47 -15.96
CA LYS A 432 -8.37 16.90 -17.21
C LYS A 432 -8.36 17.87 -18.38
N ARG A 433 -8.34 19.17 -18.14
CA ARG A 433 -8.33 20.22 -19.19
C ARG A 433 -6.92 20.62 -19.64
N ASP A 434 -5.90 20.22 -18.87
CA ASP A 434 -4.50 20.52 -19.17
C ASP A 434 -3.75 19.24 -19.53
N TYR A 435 -3.47 19.02 -20.81
CA TYR A 435 -2.76 17.84 -21.33
C TYR A 435 -1.30 17.70 -20.86
N ARG A 436 -0.74 18.69 -20.16
CA ARG A 436 0.58 18.65 -19.52
C ARG A 436 0.50 18.46 -18.01
N SER A 437 -0.71 18.28 -17.47
CA SER A 437 -0.91 18.07 -16.05
C SER A 437 -0.32 16.75 -15.56
N PHE A 438 -0.19 16.64 -14.24
CA PHE A 438 0.24 15.40 -13.59
C PHE A 438 -0.71 14.24 -13.93
N LEU A 439 -2.02 14.49 -13.91
CA LEU A 439 -3.05 13.52 -14.24
C LEU A 439 -2.90 12.95 -15.66
N TRP A 440 -2.63 13.81 -16.63
CA TRP A 440 -2.43 13.35 -18.00
C TRP A 440 -1.12 12.58 -18.18
N LEU A 441 -0.05 12.97 -17.46
CA LEU A 441 1.18 12.20 -17.45
C LEU A 441 0.94 10.78 -16.89
N THR A 442 0.28 10.69 -15.73
CA THR A 442 -0.03 9.39 -15.11
C THR A 442 -0.87 8.54 -16.04
N ARG A 443 -1.93 9.12 -16.61
CA ARG A 443 -2.79 8.43 -17.58
C ARG A 443 -2.01 7.98 -18.82
N ALA A 444 -1.15 8.82 -19.37
CA ALA A 444 -0.34 8.49 -20.53
C ALA A 444 0.62 7.31 -20.24
N LEU A 445 1.23 7.30 -19.05
CA LEU A 445 2.09 6.19 -18.61
C LEU A 445 1.30 4.89 -18.44
N LEU A 446 0.11 4.93 -17.85
CA LEU A 446 -0.78 3.76 -17.70
C LEU A 446 -1.19 3.20 -19.06
N HIS A 447 -1.59 4.07 -19.99
CA HIS A 447 -1.94 3.65 -21.35
C HIS A 447 -0.74 3.13 -22.13
N LEU A 448 0.42 3.79 -22.03
CA LEU A 448 1.65 3.33 -22.66
C LEU A 448 2.06 1.94 -22.14
N ARG A 449 1.99 1.72 -20.81
CA ARG A 449 2.25 0.42 -20.20
C ARG A 449 1.34 -0.66 -20.77
N ARG A 450 0.06 -0.37 -20.96
CA ARG A 450 -0.92 -1.31 -21.57
C ARG A 450 -0.65 -1.57 -23.05
N GLN A 451 -0.21 -0.56 -23.80
CA GLN A 451 0.12 -0.68 -25.23
C GLN A 451 1.48 -1.34 -25.50
N GLN A 452 2.37 -1.33 -24.52
CA GLN A 452 3.72 -1.86 -24.61
C GLN A 452 3.87 -3.09 -23.70
N PRO A 453 3.65 -4.33 -24.19
CA PRO A 453 3.77 -5.54 -23.36
C PRO A 453 5.12 -5.67 -22.65
N VAL A 454 6.17 -5.10 -23.23
CA VAL A 454 7.50 -5.07 -22.64
C VAL A 454 7.55 -4.27 -21.33
N LEU A 455 6.70 -3.26 -21.15
CA LEU A 455 6.58 -2.56 -19.86
C LEU A 455 5.79 -3.37 -18.83
N GLN A 456 4.87 -4.22 -19.28
CA GLN A 456 4.13 -5.12 -18.40
C GLN A 456 5.01 -6.29 -17.95
N LEU A 457 5.40 -7.15 -18.88
CA LEU A 457 5.98 -8.49 -18.60
C LEU A 457 7.43 -8.63 -19.03
N GLY A 458 8.02 -7.62 -19.70
CA GLY A 458 9.40 -7.69 -20.19
C GLY A 458 10.43 -7.72 -19.05
N ASP A 459 11.64 -8.13 -19.41
CA ASP A 459 12.78 -8.15 -18.51
C ASP A 459 13.33 -6.75 -18.22
N TYR A 460 14.20 -6.67 -17.23
CA TYR A 460 14.87 -5.46 -16.78
C TYR A 460 16.39 -5.61 -16.90
N LEU A 461 17.04 -4.55 -17.35
CA LEU A 461 18.49 -4.43 -17.35
C LEU A 461 18.90 -2.99 -17.03
N SER A 462 19.66 -2.80 -15.97
CA SER A 462 20.28 -1.51 -15.67
C SER A 462 21.35 -1.17 -16.72
N LEU A 463 21.42 0.09 -17.12
CA LEU A 463 22.38 0.58 -18.10
C LEU A 463 23.38 1.51 -17.39
N TYR A 464 24.64 1.45 -17.85
CA TYR A 464 25.64 2.38 -17.37
C TYR A 464 25.23 3.82 -17.71
N SER A 465 25.23 4.68 -16.72
CA SER A 465 24.84 6.09 -16.83
C SER A 465 25.58 6.94 -15.78
N PRO A 466 25.71 8.26 -15.98
CA PRO A 466 26.23 9.18 -14.96
C PRO A 466 25.52 9.06 -13.62
N SER A 467 26.16 9.48 -12.54
CA SER A 467 25.66 9.35 -11.16
C SER A 467 24.32 10.07 -10.93
N GLN A 468 24.01 11.11 -11.68
CA GLN A 468 22.76 11.86 -11.61
C GLN A 468 21.61 11.20 -12.40
N LEU A 469 21.93 10.24 -13.26
CA LEU A 469 20.96 9.54 -14.12
C LEU A 469 20.74 8.12 -13.66
N PHE A 470 19.50 7.68 -13.70
CA PHE A 470 19.17 6.25 -13.66
C PHE A 470 18.57 5.85 -14.99
N CYS A 471 19.33 5.04 -15.76
CA CYS A 471 18.94 4.56 -17.07
C CYS A 471 18.83 3.03 -17.06
N TYR A 472 17.74 2.52 -17.63
CA TYR A 472 17.52 1.07 -17.73
C TYR A 472 16.77 0.71 -19.00
N ARG A 473 16.86 -0.55 -19.36
CA ARG A 473 16.18 -1.17 -20.50
C ARG A 473 15.09 -2.10 -19.99
N ARG A 474 13.90 -1.97 -20.57
CA ARG A 474 12.85 -2.98 -20.52
C ARG A 474 12.84 -3.68 -21.86
N PHE A 475 12.87 -5.03 -21.88
CA PHE A 475 13.04 -5.75 -23.14
C PHE A 475 12.35 -7.12 -23.14
N SER A 476 12.09 -7.61 -24.32
CA SER A 476 11.66 -8.98 -24.64
C SER A 476 12.44 -9.44 -25.87
N GLU A 477 12.13 -10.61 -26.37
CA GLU A 477 12.75 -11.12 -27.62
C GLU A 477 12.49 -10.19 -28.81
N THR A 478 11.34 -9.51 -28.85
CA THR A 478 10.87 -8.75 -30.02
C THR A 478 10.86 -7.24 -29.83
N SER A 479 11.00 -6.73 -28.62
CA SER A 479 10.88 -5.31 -28.33
C SER A 479 11.80 -4.87 -27.21
N ALA A 480 12.28 -3.62 -27.30
CA ALA A 480 13.06 -3.00 -26.24
C ALA A 480 12.73 -1.51 -26.13
N LEU A 481 12.63 -1.04 -24.90
CA LEU A 481 12.49 0.37 -24.53
C LEU A 481 13.63 0.77 -23.60
N ILE A 482 14.08 2.00 -23.71
CA ILE A 482 14.97 2.63 -22.72
C ILE A 482 14.13 3.60 -21.90
N VAL A 483 14.34 3.58 -20.60
CA VAL A 483 13.87 4.61 -19.66
C VAL A 483 15.09 5.32 -19.10
N ALA A 484 15.14 6.64 -19.25
CA ALA A 484 16.21 7.47 -18.72
C ALA A 484 15.64 8.56 -17.82
N LEU A 485 16.11 8.62 -16.57
CA LEU A 485 15.58 9.44 -15.51
C LEU A 485 16.70 10.34 -14.96
N ASN A 486 16.51 11.66 -15.01
CA ASN A 486 17.42 12.64 -14.42
C ASN A 486 16.94 13.03 -13.02
N PHE A 487 17.65 12.63 -11.98
CA PHE A 487 17.34 12.93 -10.58
C PHE A 487 17.91 14.27 -10.09
N SER A 488 18.71 14.97 -10.93
CA SER A 488 19.27 16.27 -10.59
C SER A 488 18.41 17.43 -11.12
N ALA A 489 18.57 18.61 -10.54
CA ALA A 489 17.98 19.84 -11.08
C ALA A 489 18.67 20.33 -12.36
N GLU A 490 19.88 19.83 -12.62
CA GLU A 490 20.73 20.27 -13.71
C GLU A 490 20.43 19.51 -15.00
N TYR A 491 20.76 20.14 -16.11
CA TYR A 491 20.73 19.52 -17.43
C TYR A 491 21.79 18.41 -17.50
N GLN A 492 21.41 17.25 -18.03
CA GLN A 492 22.31 16.10 -18.17
C GLN A 492 22.35 15.61 -19.60
N GLN A 493 23.47 15.02 -19.98
CA GLN A 493 23.67 14.37 -21.26
C GLN A 493 24.07 12.91 -21.06
N TRP A 494 23.54 12.03 -21.87
CA TRP A 494 23.84 10.61 -21.86
C TRP A 494 24.04 10.05 -23.26
N VAL A 495 25.14 9.32 -23.46
CA VAL A 495 25.42 8.64 -24.73
C VAL A 495 24.56 7.37 -24.81
N LEU A 496 23.69 7.32 -25.82
CA LEU A 496 22.80 6.18 -26.01
C LEU A 496 23.57 4.89 -26.33
N PRO A 497 23.07 3.70 -25.89
CA PRO A 497 23.55 2.42 -26.37
C PRO A 497 23.52 2.34 -27.89
N GLU A 498 24.47 1.63 -28.48
CA GLU A 498 24.72 1.60 -29.93
C GLU A 498 23.46 1.29 -30.75
N GLU A 499 22.67 0.32 -30.29
CA GLU A 499 21.42 -0.10 -30.94
C GLU A 499 20.29 0.92 -30.93
N PHE A 500 20.42 2.02 -30.13
CA PHE A 500 19.45 3.12 -30.06
C PHE A 500 19.94 4.40 -30.74
N ARG A 501 21.21 4.46 -31.15
CA ARG A 501 21.78 5.66 -31.76
C ARG A 501 21.19 5.89 -33.15
N ASN A 502 20.78 7.14 -33.42
CA ASN A 502 20.15 7.58 -34.67
C ASN A 502 18.87 6.80 -35.06
N GLN A 503 18.36 5.93 -34.18
CA GLN A 503 17.24 5.04 -34.46
C GLN A 503 16.25 5.02 -33.27
N SER A 504 16.17 6.09 -32.52
CA SER A 504 15.27 6.16 -31.37
C SER A 504 14.32 7.35 -31.45
N THR A 505 13.10 7.14 -30.98
CA THR A 505 12.07 8.17 -30.81
C THR A 505 11.55 8.19 -29.40
N VAL A 506 11.19 9.39 -28.91
CA VAL A 506 10.55 9.56 -27.60
C VAL A 506 9.09 9.11 -27.69
N LEU A 507 8.72 8.11 -26.88
CA LEU A 507 7.33 7.74 -26.67
C LEU A 507 6.65 8.69 -25.70
N LEU A 508 7.34 9.03 -24.60
CA LEU A 508 6.81 9.91 -23.57
C LEU A 508 7.95 10.60 -22.80
N SER A 509 7.73 11.86 -22.42
CA SER A 509 8.55 12.57 -21.42
C SER A 509 7.69 13.04 -20.26
N THR A 510 8.29 13.24 -19.08
CA THR A 510 7.56 13.76 -17.91
C THR A 510 7.03 15.18 -18.09
N PHE A 511 7.56 15.95 -19.04
CA PHE A 511 7.05 17.29 -19.42
C PHE A 511 5.99 17.24 -20.52
N MET A 512 5.75 16.07 -21.14
CA MET A 512 4.72 15.85 -22.16
C MET A 512 4.83 16.78 -23.39
N ASP A 513 6.05 17.14 -23.81
CA ASP A 513 6.28 18.17 -24.83
C ASP A 513 7.25 17.75 -25.94
N ARG A 514 7.77 16.53 -25.93
CA ARG A 514 8.76 16.07 -26.91
C ARG A 514 8.52 14.66 -27.48
N GLN A 515 7.26 14.20 -27.44
CA GLN A 515 6.86 12.93 -28.05
C GLN A 515 7.10 12.97 -29.56
N GLY A 516 7.62 11.86 -30.12
CA GLY A 516 8.02 11.76 -31.52
C GLY A 516 9.37 12.38 -31.84
N GLY A 517 10.00 13.07 -30.88
CA GLY A 517 11.35 13.62 -31.04
C GLY A 517 12.36 12.48 -31.27
N GLN A 518 13.29 12.72 -32.20
CA GLN A 518 14.38 11.79 -32.52
C GLN A 518 15.70 12.28 -31.96
N PHE A 519 16.55 11.35 -31.55
CA PHE A 519 17.87 11.64 -31.04
C PHE A 519 18.95 10.95 -31.87
N GLY A 520 20.09 11.62 -31.97
CA GLY A 520 21.30 11.05 -32.55
C GLY A 520 21.97 10.05 -31.59
N ASN A 521 23.24 10.35 -31.27
CA ASN A 521 24.03 9.53 -30.35
C ASN A 521 23.86 9.96 -28.88
N LEU A 522 23.35 11.17 -28.65
CA LEU A 522 23.29 11.82 -27.36
C LEU A 522 21.85 12.14 -26.99
N LEU A 523 21.43 11.70 -25.80
CA LEU A 523 20.17 12.08 -25.18
C LEU A 523 20.43 13.22 -24.18
N GLU A 524 19.64 14.26 -24.34
CA GLU A 524 19.65 15.44 -23.49
C GLU A 524 18.42 15.44 -22.59
N LEU A 525 18.63 15.58 -21.28
CA LEU A 525 17.60 15.55 -20.24
C LEU A 525 17.64 16.84 -19.42
N ARG A 526 16.51 17.53 -19.33
CA ARG A 526 16.33 18.67 -18.43
C ARG A 526 16.36 18.23 -16.97
N GLY A 527 16.52 19.16 -16.06
CA GLY A 527 16.40 18.85 -14.63
C GLY A 527 15.09 18.13 -14.30
N TYR A 528 15.17 17.06 -13.54
CA TYR A 528 14.04 16.19 -13.15
C TYR A 528 13.21 15.66 -14.33
N GLU A 529 13.79 15.55 -15.52
CA GLU A 529 13.13 14.96 -16.67
C GLU A 529 13.35 13.44 -16.74
N GLY A 530 12.27 12.72 -17.00
CA GLY A 530 12.30 11.33 -17.42
C GLY A 530 11.81 11.19 -18.86
N VAL A 531 12.41 10.29 -19.63
CA VAL A 531 11.98 9.96 -21.00
C VAL A 531 11.94 8.45 -21.20
N ILE A 532 11.00 8.01 -22.04
CA ILE A 532 10.89 6.65 -22.54
C ILE A 532 11.18 6.69 -24.03
N LEU A 533 12.19 5.92 -24.46
CA LEU A 533 12.62 5.80 -25.84
C LEU A 533 12.26 4.43 -26.41
N GLN A 534 11.82 4.43 -27.65
CA GLN A 534 11.64 3.23 -28.46
C GLN A 534 12.61 3.25 -29.63
N ARG A 535 13.15 2.09 -29.98
CA ARG A 535 13.89 1.93 -31.24
C ARG A 535 12.93 2.05 -32.41
N ILE A 536 13.28 2.84 -33.40
CA ILE A 536 12.57 2.90 -34.68
C ILE A 536 12.94 1.64 -35.42
N SER A 537 11.94 0.82 -35.76
CA SER A 537 12.18 -0.32 -36.69
C SER A 537 12.61 0.22 -38.07
N PRO A 538 13.60 -0.37 -38.70
CA PRO A 538 14.04 0.02 -40.04
C PRO A 538 12.93 -0.15 -41.09
#